data_9a0021d8525b82b188410331e3d7808a
#
_entry.id   9a0021d8525b82b188410331e3d7808a
#
_cell.length_a   1.000
_cell.length_b   1.000
_cell.length_c   1.000
_cell.angle_alpha   90.00
_cell.angle_beta   90.00
_cell.angle_gamma   90.00
#
_symmetry.space_group_name_H-M   'P 1'
#
loop_
_entity.id
_entity.type
_entity.pdbx_description
1 polymer ?
#
loop_
_entity_poly.entity_id
_entity_poly.type
_entity_poly.pdbx_seq_one_letter_code
_entity_poly.pdbx_strand_id
1 'polypeptide(L)'
;MYILVNYTKEWGIAEVGRFDTWQDAAREIAKGIRNVFEIEVDIDEFLSRERDYDNGDYRMNEKGCRIWFDNYTCYCEGDSHKDEWLILPV
;
A
#
# COMPACT_ATOMS: atom_id res chain seq x y z
N MET A 1 -8.45 -0.60 16.70
CA MET A 1 -7.06 -0.19 16.43
C MET A 1 -6.43 -1.11 15.38
N TYR A 2 -5.48 -0.58 14.64
CA TYR A 2 -4.84 -1.30 13.54
C TYR A 2 -3.35 -1.13 13.63
N ILE A 3 -2.62 -2.21 13.33
CA ILE A 3 -1.17 -2.17 13.18
C ILE A 3 -0.85 -2.22 11.70
N LEU A 4 0.01 -1.33 11.24
CA LEU A 4 0.51 -1.34 9.87
C LEU A 4 1.92 -1.89 9.88
N VAL A 5 2.15 -2.92 9.07
CA VAL A 5 3.49 -3.46 8.85
C VAL A 5 3.87 -3.31 7.38
N ASN A 6 5.16 -3.16 7.15
CA ASN A 6 5.74 -3.09 5.81
C ASN A 6 6.72 -4.26 5.66
N TYR A 7 6.69 -4.87 4.50
CA TYR A 7 7.61 -5.94 4.16
C TYR A 7 8.34 -5.62 2.88
N THR A 8 9.66 -5.77 2.92
CA THR A 8 10.50 -5.74 1.74
C THR A 8 11.43 -6.94 1.77
N LYS A 9 11.80 -7.42 0.61
CA LYS A 9 12.69 -8.57 0.50
C LYS A 9 14.06 -8.29 1.16
N GLU A 10 14.52 -7.05 1.05
CA GLU A 10 15.83 -6.64 1.55
C GLU A 10 15.85 -6.46 3.07
N TRP A 11 14.77 -5.91 3.63
CA TRP A 11 14.75 -5.49 5.02
C TRP A 11 13.88 -6.35 5.93
N GLY A 12 13.05 -7.24 5.34
CA GLY A 12 12.12 -8.05 6.10
C GLY A 12 10.89 -7.27 6.55
N ILE A 13 10.32 -7.67 7.67
CA ILE A 13 9.09 -7.10 8.21
C ILE A 13 9.43 -6.03 9.24
N ALA A 14 8.78 -4.87 9.11
CA ALA A 14 8.92 -3.77 10.07
C ALA A 14 7.55 -3.20 10.43
N GLU A 15 7.32 -2.92 11.70
CA GLU A 15 6.13 -2.20 12.14
C GLU A 15 6.29 -0.74 11.75
N VAL A 16 5.31 -0.22 11.01
CA VAL A 16 5.30 1.19 10.59
C VAL A 16 4.66 2.05 11.67
N GLY A 17 3.53 1.58 12.23
CA GLY A 17 2.83 2.32 13.27
C GLY A 17 1.51 1.69 13.63
N ARG A 18 0.80 2.37 14.53
CA ARG A 18 -0.52 1.98 15.00
C ARG A 18 -1.49 3.12 14.75
N PHE A 19 -2.70 2.76 14.35
CA PHE A 19 -3.70 3.73 13.89
C PHE A 19 -5.07 3.38 14.46
N ASP A 20 -5.84 4.40 14.77
CA ASP A 20 -7.19 4.21 15.29
C ASP A 20 -8.14 3.69 14.22
N THR A 21 -7.94 4.09 12.98
CA THR A 21 -8.79 3.70 11.87
C THR A 21 -7.98 3.03 10.76
N TRP A 22 -8.65 2.18 10.02
CA TRP A 22 -8.12 1.55 8.83
C TRP A 22 -7.70 2.58 7.78
N GLN A 23 -8.50 3.64 7.65
CA GLN A 23 -8.25 4.71 6.70
C GLN A 23 -6.94 5.46 7.00
N ASP A 24 -6.66 5.69 8.27
CA ASP A 24 -5.42 6.34 8.67
C ASP A 24 -4.19 5.47 8.33
N ALA A 25 -4.31 4.17 8.52
CA ALA A 25 -3.26 3.23 8.11
C ALA A 25 -3.06 3.27 6.58
N ALA A 26 -4.16 3.30 5.82
CA ALA A 26 -4.08 3.38 4.36
C ALA A 26 -3.42 4.67 3.88
N ARG A 27 -3.69 5.78 4.56
CA ARG A 27 -3.02 7.06 4.25
C ARG A 27 -1.52 6.97 4.46
N GLU A 28 -1.11 6.24 5.48
CA GLU A 28 0.32 6.04 5.72
C GLU A 28 0.97 5.19 4.61
N ILE A 29 0.25 4.22 4.08
CA ILE A 29 0.69 3.45 2.91
C ILE A 29 0.92 4.38 1.72
N ALA A 30 -0.02 5.30 1.46
CA ALA A 30 0.11 6.25 0.36
C ALA A 30 1.36 7.12 0.50
N LYS A 31 1.69 7.53 1.71
CA LYS A 31 2.93 8.26 1.99
C LYS A 31 4.17 7.41 1.71
N GLY A 32 4.13 6.14 2.07
CA GLY A 32 5.22 5.21 1.81
C GLY A 32 5.46 5.02 0.32
N ILE A 33 4.40 4.86 -0.45
CA ILE A 33 4.47 4.74 -1.91
C ILE A 33 5.11 5.99 -2.51
N ARG A 34 4.67 7.17 -2.08
CA ARG A 34 5.23 8.43 -2.55
C ARG A 34 6.72 8.54 -2.23
N ASN A 35 7.13 8.17 -1.03
CA ASN A 35 8.52 8.29 -0.61
C ASN A 35 9.46 7.33 -1.34
N VAL A 36 9.00 6.11 -1.61
CA VAL A 36 9.84 5.08 -2.21
C VAL A 36 9.77 5.10 -3.73
N PHE A 37 8.59 5.27 -4.29
CA PHE A 37 8.37 5.16 -5.74
C PHE A 37 8.17 6.49 -6.43
N GLU A 38 8.07 7.58 -5.66
CA GLU A 38 7.81 8.93 -6.18
C GLU A 38 6.52 8.99 -6.99
N ILE A 39 5.48 8.30 -6.50
CA ILE A 39 4.16 8.25 -7.12
C ILE A 39 3.15 8.91 -6.18
N GLU A 40 2.38 9.85 -6.71
CA GLU A 40 1.26 10.41 -5.97
C GLU A 40 0.07 9.46 -6.07
N VAL A 41 -0.48 9.09 -4.92
CA VAL A 41 -1.69 8.29 -4.83
C VAL A 41 -2.81 9.18 -4.32
N ASP A 42 -3.89 9.29 -5.09
CA ASP A 42 -5.10 9.95 -4.61
C ASP A 42 -5.74 9.04 -3.56
N ILE A 43 -5.56 9.42 -2.30
CA ILE A 43 -5.98 8.56 -1.20
C ILE A 43 -7.51 8.37 -1.17
N ASP A 44 -8.27 9.39 -1.53
CA ASP A 44 -9.73 9.28 -1.54
C ASP A 44 -10.20 8.30 -2.62
N GLU A 45 -9.63 8.39 -3.80
CA GLU A 45 -9.88 7.43 -4.86
C GLU A 45 -9.43 6.03 -4.45
N PHE A 46 -8.26 5.93 -3.85
CA PHE A 46 -7.68 4.67 -3.37
C PHE A 46 -8.60 3.99 -2.34
N LEU A 47 -9.14 4.76 -1.39
CA LEU A 47 -10.01 4.23 -0.34
C LEU A 47 -11.42 3.91 -0.82
N SER A 48 -11.92 4.65 -1.80
CA SER A 48 -13.29 4.48 -2.31
C SER A 48 -13.39 3.43 -3.41
N ARG A 49 -12.27 3.02 -3.95
CA ARG A 49 -12.24 2.10 -5.08
C ARG A 49 -12.81 0.75 -4.71
N GLU A 50 -13.74 0.25 -5.51
CA GLU A 50 -14.24 -1.10 -5.41
C GLU A 50 -13.11 -2.08 -5.75
N ARG A 51 -12.96 -3.09 -4.93
CA ARG A 51 -11.86 -4.02 -5.05
C ARG A 51 -12.16 -5.10 -6.05
N ASP A 52 -11.25 -5.31 -6.97
CA ASP A 52 -11.35 -6.32 -7.99
C ASP A 52 -10.18 -7.29 -7.83
N TYR A 53 -10.46 -8.45 -7.27
CA TYR A 53 -9.44 -9.47 -7.01
C TYR A 53 -8.95 -10.14 -8.29
N ASP A 54 -9.76 -10.14 -9.32
CA ASP A 54 -9.38 -10.75 -10.59
C ASP A 54 -8.43 -9.87 -11.37
N ASN A 55 -8.57 -8.55 -11.21
CA ASN A 55 -7.73 -7.56 -11.84
C ASN A 55 -6.96 -6.76 -10.80
N GLY A 56 -6.36 -7.42 -9.84
CA GLY A 56 -5.73 -6.81 -8.69
C GLY A 56 -4.83 -5.60 -8.92
N ASP A 57 -4.46 -5.34 -10.15
CA ASP A 57 -3.69 -4.13 -10.48
C ASP A 57 -4.58 -2.90 -10.33
N TYR A 58 -4.30 -2.11 -9.32
CA TYR A 58 -4.98 -0.87 -9.12
C TYR A 58 -4.70 0.08 -10.27
N ARG A 59 -3.45 0.18 -10.63
CA ARG A 59 -3.01 1.10 -11.67
C ARG A 59 -1.60 0.76 -12.13
N MET A 60 -1.37 0.98 -13.42
CA MET A 60 -0.02 1.13 -13.96
C MET A 60 0.20 2.61 -14.16
N ASN A 61 1.23 3.16 -13.55
CA ASN A 61 1.57 4.55 -13.79
C ASN A 61 2.53 4.67 -14.99
N GLU A 62 2.86 5.89 -15.34
CA GLU A 62 3.77 6.18 -16.46
C GLU A 62 5.19 5.62 -16.25
N LYS A 63 5.56 5.31 -15.00
CA LYS A 63 6.85 4.69 -14.66
C LYS A 63 6.78 3.17 -14.68
N GLY A 64 5.65 2.59 -15.03
CA GLY A 64 5.46 1.16 -15.07
C GLY A 64 5.28 0.49 -13.73
N CYS A 65 5.00 1.24 -12.68
CA CYS A 65 4.78 0.66 -11.35
C CYS A 65 3.33 0.22 -11.20
N ARG A 66 3.16 -0.90 -10.53
CA ARG A 66 1.84 -1.46 -10.20
C ARG A 66 1.51 -1.21 -8.75
N ILE A 67 0.27 -0.79 -8.51
CA ILE A 67 -0.25 -0.64 -7.15
C ILE A 67 -1.50 -1.50 -7.04
N TRP A 68 -1.50 -2.39 -6.07
CA TRP A 68 -2.63 -3.27 -5.81
C TRP A 68 -3.03 -3.17 -4.35
N PHE A 69 -4.31 -3.14 -4.09
CA PHE A 69 -4.85 -3.01 -2.75
C PHE A 69 -6.10 -3.86 -2.58
N ASP A 70 -6.14 -4.62 -1.50
CA ASP A 70 -7.36 -5.27 -1.02
C ASP A 70 -7.70 -4.76 0.38
N ASN A 71 -8.52 -5.48 1.13
CA ASN A 71 -8.99 -5.03 2.44
C ASN A 71 -7.88 -4.72 3.44
N TYR A 72 -6.82 -5.52 3.42
CA TYR A 72 -5.81 -5.49 4.46
C TYR A 72 -4.39 -5.53 3.91
N THR A 73 -4.26 -5.74 2.62
CA THR A 73 -2.97 -5.92 1.97
C THR A 73 -2.81 -4.95 0.82
N CYS A 74 -1.66 -4.34 0.74
CA CYS A 74 -1.32 -3.48 -0.38
C CYS A 74 0.09 -3.81 -0.85
N TYR A 75 0.34 -3.74 -2.15
CA TYR A 75 1.69 -3.73 -2.62
C TYR A 75 1.90 -2.67 -3.71
N CYS A 76 3.14 -2.23 -3.83
CA CYS A 76 3.58 -1.40 -4.94
C CYS A 76 4.86 -2.01 -5.51
N GLU A 77 4.85 -2.31 -6.79
CA GLU A 77 5.94 -2.99 -7.47
C GLU A 77 6.44 -2.19 -8.66
N GLY A 78 7.74 -1.93 -8.69
CA GLY A 78 8.44 -1.35 -9.84
C GLY A 78 9.34 -2.39 -10.51
N ASP A 79 10.27 -1.93 -11.35
CA ASP A 79 11.13 -2.82 -12.11
C ASP A 79 12.05 -3.69 -11.26
N SER A 80 12.58 -3.14 -10.16
CA SER A 80 13.59 -3.80 -9.34
C SER A 80 13.25 -3.82 -7.86
N HIS A 81 12.11 -3.28 -7.47
CA HIS A 81 11.75 -3.13 -6.07
C HIS A 81 10.26 -3.34 -5.86
N LYS A 82 9.93 -4.01 -4.75
CA LYS A 82 8.55 -4.24 -4.34
C LYS A 82 8.43 -4.00 -2.85
N ASP A 83 7.46 -3.18 -2.47
CA ASP A 83 7.03 -3.01 -1.10
C ASP A 83 5.66 -3.62 -0.90
N GLU A 84 5.46 -4.28 0.23
CA GLU A 84 4.17 -4.81 0.64
C GLU A 84 3.79 -4.22 1.98
N TRP A 85 2.51 -4.00 2.18
CA TRP A 85 1.97 -3.51 3.44
C TRP A 85 0.82 -4.39 3.88
N LEU A 86 0.71 -4.57 5.18
CA LEU A 86 -0.36 -5.34 5.78
C LEU A 86 -0.97 -4.54 6.92
N ILE A 87 -2.29 -4.38 6.89
CA ILE A 87 -3.05 -3.71 7.94
C ILE A 87 -3.71 -4.79 8.79
N LEU A 88 -3.34 -4.87 10.05
CA LEU A 88 -3.81 -5.91 10.97
C LEU A 88 -4.71 -5.29 12.04
N PRO A 89 -5.96 -5.76 12.17
CA PRO A 89 -6.79 -5.36 13.29
C PRO A 89 -6.27 -5.95 14.60
N VAL A 90 -6.34 -5.18 15.64
CA VAL A 90 -5.94 -5.60 17.00
C VAL A 90 -7.00 -5.22 18.02
#